data_de9ea73f2bf1830b8cfab820a4a9da24
#
_entry.id   de9ea73f2bf1830b8cfab820a4a9da24
#
_cell.length_a   1.000
_cell.length_b   1.000
_cell.length_c   1.000
_cell.angle_alpha   90.00
_cell.angle_beta   90.00
_cell.angle_gamma   90.00
#
_symmetry.space_group_name_H-M   'P 1'
#
loop_
_entity.id
_entity.type
_entity.pdbx_description
1 polymer ?
#
loop_
_entity_poly.entity_id
_entity_poly.type
_entity_poly.pdbx_seq_one_letter_code
_entity_poly.pdbx_strand_id
1 'polypeptide(L)'
;MNSSITKTMLKFSALAAGVMLAASQHASAACSYTVTNNWGGGFTGEIKVTNDTTQTVNGWSVSWQESGATVTNAWNATLSGSNPYTATALGWNATLAPGASATLGFQANGTAATAKVNGSLCGAAVSSAATSSATISSAVSSSKPSSSVVASSSSVKSSVVSSSSKSSSSVASSVASSVAESSWLFEENAVGFCNNSGVIDTKHTGYTGTGFVDSENAVGASITWSITAASAKTYSAQIRFGNGGTGARRAAIVVNDAQIKVLDFPTNSNWTQWQAVNVDVPLKAGSNSIKLIAETADGLANIDSIRVTGNGITPAACPTTTPTTSDCNSITNQPILRVAADGSGQYKTVQAALNTLSNSNTTPTQIRIKPGIYREKLSVTKPFVTFCGETGKTSSTILTYNDGASTLNSSGTAIGTSGSASVTIKANDISVENITIENSFGVGSQAVALLAQGQRLQFRNCRLLGNQDTLYTHSGTQYYRNCHIQGTVDFIFGAATAVFDNNTIHSVGGGSALTAPSTEQTVPYGLVFLGGKVTAASSVAKGSVALGRNWRPYGAAAYIRTELGQHISAVGWVKMSENTLDTARFSEYLTTGAGANPSARAPQSKQLTAAQAATYTISNIFGSWTPSYSK
;
A
#
# COMPACT_ATOMS: atom_id res chain seq x y z
N MET A 1 44.93 7.72 61.85
CA MET A 1 46.03 8.65 61.65
C MET A 1 45.69 9.42 60.36
N ASN A 2 45.06 10.56 60.52
CA ASN A 2 45.54 11.96 60.39
C ASN A 2 46.39 12.15 59.11
N SER A 3 46.10 13.04 58.13
CA SER A 3 45.92 14.50 58.26
C SER A 3 45.53 14.99 56.81
N SER A 4 44.52 15.68 56.58
CA SER A 4 44.21 17.12 56.55
C SER A 4 45.35 18.06 56.12
N ILE A 5 45.10 18.97 55.21
CA ILE A 5 45.55 20.38 55.01
C ILE A 5 45.40 20.74 53.53
N THR A 6 44.68 21.66 53.05
CA THR A 6 44.24 23.04 53.24
C THR A 6 44.38 23.83 51.92
N LYS A 7 43.41 24.64 51.66
CA LYS A 7 43.17 25.61 50.58
C LYS A 7 44.36 26.53 50.26
N THR A 8 44.47 26.94 48.98
CA THR A 8 44.86 28.33 48.68
C THR A 8 44.17 28.80 47.39
N MET A 9 43.33 29.82 47.49
CA MET A 9 42.82 30.63 46.39
C MET A 9 43.93 31.56 45.91
N LEU A 10 44.06 31.71 44.60
CA LEU A 10 44.59 32.94 44.00
C LEU A 10 43.74 33.37 42.82
N LYS A 11 43.16 34.55 42.96
CA LYS A 11 42.53 35.32 41.89
C LYS A 11 43.60 35.92 41.03
N PHE A 12 43.45 35.86 39.70
CA PHE A 12 43.96 36.89 38.78
C PHE A 12 42.95 37.14 37.65
N SER A 13 42.75 38.43 37.41
CA SER A 13 41.81 39.03 36.47
C SER A 13 42.24 38.97 35.04
N ALA A 14 41.27 38.82 34.17
CA ALA A 14 41.04 39.42 32.87
C ALA A 14 42.22 39.74 31.94
N LEU A 15 42.21 39.09 30.77
CA LEU A 15 42.40 39.80 29.50
C LEU A 15 41.66 39.01 28.38
N ALA A 16 40.65 39.63 27.79
CA ALA A 16 39.94 39.14 26.64
C ALA A 16 40.86 39.17 25.41
N ALA A 17 41.13 38.00 24.83
CA ALA A 17 41.57 37.89 23.46
C ALA A 17 40.61 36.94 22.75
N GLY A 18 39.74 37.55 21.95
CA GLY A 18 38.84 36.82 21.05
C GLY A 18 39.66 36.08 19.99
N VAL A 19 39.69 34.76 20.14
CA VAL A 19 40.06 33.89 19.00
C VAL A 19 38.75 33.49 18.36
N MET A 20 38.40 34.11 17.22
CA MET A 20 37.41 33.58 16.29
C MET A 20 37.97 32.26 15.79
N LEU A 21 37.47 31.13 16.29
CA LEU A 21 37.54 29.88 15.58
C LEU A 21 36.63 30.03 14.35
N ALA A 22 37.24 30.30 13.21
CA ALA A 22 36.62 30.06 11.93
C ALA A 22 36.38 28.53 11.84
N ALA A 23 35.18 28.09 12.14
CA ALA A 23 34.73 26.76 11.74
C ALA A 23 34.80 26.73 10.22
N SER A 24 35.79 26.04 9.69
CA SER A 24 35.81 25.67 8.28
C SER A 24 34.60 24.78 8.02
N GLN A 25 33.51 25.38 7.59
CA GLN A 25 32.41 24.65 6.99
C GLN A 25 32.96 23.99 5.73
N HIS A 26 33.17 22.70 5.80
CA HIS A 26 33.35 21.90 4.59
C HIS A 26 32.01 22.03 3.83
N ALA A 27 32.05 22.76 2.72
CA ALA A 27 30.93 22.81 1.79
C ALA A 27 30.71 21.38 1.29
N SER A 28 29.71 20.71 1.87
CA SER A 28 29.21 19.45 1.34
C SER A 28 28.57 19.81 0.00
N ALA A 29 28.98 19.14 -1.09
CA ALA A 29 28.35 19.34 -2.38
C ALA A 29 26.83 19.12 -2.24
N ALA A 30 26.03 20.08 -2.68
CA ALA A 30 24.57 20.03 -2.60
C ALA A 30 23.94 18.83 -3.35
N CYS A 31 24.74 18.20 -4.25
CA CYS A 31 24.38 16.97 -4.94
C CYS A 31 25.53 15.95 -4.84
N SER A 32 25.17 14.71 -4.56
CA SER A 32 26.12 13.60 -4.56
C SER A 32 25.64 12.47 -5.46
N TYR A 33 26.59 11.82 -6.10
CA TYR A 33 26.39 10.61 -6.92
C TYR A 33 27.12 9.46 -6.25
N THR A 34 26.44 8.34 -6.05
CA THR A 34 26.98 7.15 -5.37
C THR A 34 26.58 5.89 -6.13
N VAL A 35 27.54 5.01 -6.41
CA VAL A 35 27.26 3.65 -6.87
C VAL A 35 26.94 2.79 -5.64
N THR A 36 25.71 2.32 -5.54
CA THR A 36 25.22 1.58 -4.35
C THR A 36 25.38 0.07 -4.49
N ASN A 37 25.42 -0.44 -5.72
CA ASN A 37 25.68 -1.85 -6.02
C ASN A 37 26.28 -2.00 -7.42
N ASN A 38 27.18 -2.98 -7.60
CA ASN A 38 27.82 -3.27 -8.89
C ASN A 38 27.97 -4.79 -9.05
N TRP A 39 27.48 -5.34 -10.19
CA TRP A 39 27.46 -6.80 -10.46
C TRP A 39 28.23 -7.21 -11.73
N GLY A 40 29.15 -6.38 -12.21
CA GLY A 40 30.07 -6.75 -13.29
C GLY A 40 29.53 -6.61 -14.73
N GLY A 41 28.23 -6.35 -14.90
CA GLY A 41 27.60 -6.07 -16.21
C GLY A 41 26.64 -4.90 -16.13
N GLY A 42 26.50 -4.32 -14.92
CA GLY A 42 25.65 -3.18 -14.62
C GLY A 42 25.76 -2.78 -13.16
N PHE A 43 25.09 -1.69 -12.79
CA PHE A 43 25.12 -1.17 -11.43
C PHE A 43 23.84 -0.42 -11.08
N THR A 44 23.66 -0.18 -9.79
CA THR A 44 22.67 0.75 -9.26
C THR A 44 23.39 1.99 -8.76
N GLY A 45 22.95 3.15 -9.23
CA GLY A 45 23.41 4.46 -8.78
C GLY A 45 22.33 5.20 -7.99
N GLU A 46 22.78 6.10 -7.14
CA GLU A 46 21.93 7.01 -6.36
C GLU A 46 22.43 8.43 -6.51
N ILE A 47 21.52 9.37 -6.74
CA ILE A 47 21.80 10.80 -6.71
C ILE A 47 20.98 11.42 -5.59
N LYS A 48 21.67 12.07 -4.65
CA LYS A 48 21.05 12.84 -3.56
C LYS A 48 21.15 14.32 -3.89
N VAL A 49 20.02 15.02 -3.82
CA VAL A 49 19.88 16.46 -4.02
C VAL A 49 19.53 17.10 -2.70
N THR A 50 20.30 18.04 -2.22
CA THR A 50 20.08 18.73 -0.94
C THR A 50 19.79 20.21 -1.21
N ASN A 51 18.77 20.75 -0.58
CA ASN A 51 18.52 22.18 -0.55
C ASN A 51 19.39 22.84 0.52
N ASP A 52 20.55 23.35 0.14
CA ASP A 52 21.48 24.08 1.02
C ASP A 52 21.18 25.59 1.08
N THR A 53 20.08 26.04 0.47
CA THR A 53 19.61 27.42 0.53
C THR A 53 18.79 27.68 1.80
N THR A 54 18.55 28.95 2.11
CA THR A 54 17.74 29.36 3.26
C THR A 54 16.22 29.43 2.94
N GLN A 55 15.83 29.11 1.70
CA GLN A 55 14.44 29.15 1.23
C GLN A 55 13.93 27.77 0.85
N THR A 56 12.63 27.54 0.99
CA THR A 56 12.01 26.33 0.46
C THR A 56 12.02 26.35 -1.06
N VAL A 57 12.52 25.30 -1.67
CA VAL A 57 12.56 25.11 -3.13
C VAL A 57 11.42 24.19 -3.54
N ASN A 58 10.67 24.60 -4.58
CA ASN A 58 9.60 23.82 -5.17
C ASN A 58 10.03 23.37 -6.59
N GLY A 59 10.28 22.08 -6.72
CA GLY A 59 10.81 21.48 -7.92
C GLY A 59 12.34 21.50 -7.95
N TRP A 60 12.93 20.35 -8.24
CA TRP A 60 14.36 20.19 -8.48
C TRP A 60 14.56 19.42 -9.77
N SER A 61 15.70 19.69 -10.40
CA SER A 61 16.12 18.99 -11.61
C SER A 61 17.64 18.80 -11.55
N VAL A 62 18.08 17.61 -11.93
CA VAL A 62 19.50 17.26 -12.05
C VAL A 62 19.78 16.60 -13.40
N SER A 63 21.00 16.80 -13.90
CA SER A 63 21.49 16.11 -15.10
C SER A 63 22.88 15.54 -14.86
N TRP A 64 23.13 14.37 -15.45
CA TRP A 64 24.44 13.72 -15.38
C TRP A 64 24.72 12.95 -16.67
N GLN A 65 25.96 12.57 -16.84
CA GLN A 65 26.40 11.79 -17.98
C GLN A 65 27.17 10.56 -17.52
N GLU A 66 26.74 9.38 -17.99
CA GLU A 66 27.44 8.13 -17.74
C GLU A 66 28.54 7.90 -18.76
N SER A 67 29.70 7.48 -18.26
CA SER A 67 30.82 7.08 -19.11
C SER A 67 30.91 5.56 -19.15
N GLY A 68 30.57 4.95 -20.28
CA GLY A 68 30.62 3.49 -20.44
C GLY A 68 29.42 2.72 -19.90
N ALA A 69 28.30 3.41 -19.60
CA ALA A 69 27.07 2.78 -19.15
C ALA A 69 25.82 3.45 -19.74
N THR A 70 24.75 2.70 -19.80
CA THR A 70 23.42 3.16 -20.22
C THR A 70 22.41 2.97 -19.10
N VAL A 71 21.74 4.05 -18.68
CA VAL A 71 20.67 4.00 -17.69
C VAL A 71 19.45 3.33 -18.30
N THR A 72 18.97 2.29 -17.65
CA THR A 72 17.84 1.46 -18.12
C THR A 72 16.56 1.70 -17.34
N ASN A 73 16.67 2.20 -16.11
CA ASN A 73 15.53 2.49 -15.25
C ASN A 73 15.90 3.54 -14.20
N ALA A 74 14.94 4.33 -13.75
CA ALA A 74 15.10 5.24 -12.61
C ALA A 74 13.83 5.26 -11.75
N TRP A 75 13.97 5.57 -10.45
CA TRP A 75 12.89 5.71 -9.50
C TRP A 75 13.07 6.95 -8.65
N ASN A 76 11.95 7.42 -8.06
CA ASN A 76 11.87 8.66 -7.29
C ASN A 76 12.14 9.94 -8.10
N ALA A 77 12.13 9.87 -9.43
CA ALA A 77 12.22 11.00 -10.34
C ALA A 77 11.63 10.63 -11.70
N THR A 78 11.25 11.63 -12.49
CA THR A 78 10.96 11.45 -13.91
C THR A 78 12.26 11.56 -14.69
N LEU A 79 12.67 10.47 -15.36
CA LEU A 79 13.88 10.42 -16.18
C LEU A 79 13.58 10.82 -17.62
N SER A 80 14.47 11.59 -18.23
CA SER A 80 14.45 11.97 -19.65
C SER A 80 15.87 12.06 -20.22
N GLY A 81 15.99 12.09 -21.55
CA GLY A 81 17.28 12.11 -22.24
C GLY A 81 17.91 10.71 -22.38
N SER A 82 18.96 10.64 -23.16
CA SER A 82 19.69 9.40 -23.48
C SER A 82 21.23 9.53 -23.34
N ASN A 83 21.69 10.30 -22.37
CA ASN A 83 23.11 10.63 -22.08
C ASN A 83 23.59 11.90 -22.78
N PRO A 84 23.47 13.07 -22.14
CA PRO A 84 23.18 13.22 -20.72
C PRO A 84 21.71 12.89 -20.33
N TYR A 85 21.58 12.28 -19.17
CA TYR A 85 20.28 12.01 -18.55
C TYR A 85 19.84 13.23 -17.74
N THR A 86 18.52 13.45 -17.68
CA THR A 86 17.92 14.48 -16.84
C THR A 86 16.84 13.85 -15.98
N ALA A 87 16.90 14.12 -14.69
CA ALA A 87 15.87 13.71 -13.75
C ALA A 87 15.20 14.92 -13.09
N THR A 88 13.88 14.90 -13.04
CA THR A 88 13.07 15.95 -12.43
C THR A 88 12.23 15.40 -11.28
N ALA A 89 11.93 16.25 -10.31
CA ALA A 89 11.15 15.91 -9.14
C ALA A 89 9.77 15.34 -9.49
N LEU A 90 9.29 14.42 -8.68
CA LEU A 90 7.88 13.97 -8.65
C LEU A 90 7.09 14.86 -7.69
N GLY A 91 5.75 14.93 -7.85
CA GLY A 91 4.91 15.80 -7.04
C GLY A 91 5.08 15.65 -5.52
N TRP A 92 5.39 14.45 -5.04
CA TRP A 92 5.55 14.15 -3.62
C TRP A 92 6.93 14.50 -3.04
N ASN A 93 7.97 14.66 -3.87
CA ASN A 93 9.34 14.99 -3.43
C ASN A 93 9.86 16.30 -4.03
N ALA A 94 8.99 17.09 -4.63
CA ALA A 94 9.35 18.33 -5.31
C ALA A 94 9.68 19.46 -4.33
N THR A 95 9.07 19.48 -3.14
CA THR A 95 9.25 20.56 -2.18
C THR A 95 10.33 20.18 -1.17
N LEU A 96 11.43 20.94 -1.16
CA LEU A 96 12.54 20.78 -0.23
C LEU A 96 12.67 22.02 0.66
N ALA A 97 12.40 21.85 1.95
CA ALA A 97 12.70 22.87 2.96
C ALA A 97 14.24 23.07 3.09
N PRO A 98 14.71 24.18 3.66
CA PRO A 98 16.15 24.38 3.94
C PRO A 98 16.75 23.17 4.67
N GLY A 99 17.84 22.62 4.17
CA GLY A 99 18.52 21.44 4.70
C GLY A 99 17.88 20.10 4.31
N ALA A 100 16.71 20.09 3.71
CA ALA A 100 16.05 18.86 3.26
C ALA A 100 16.69 18.31 1.98
N SER A 101 16.56 16.99 1.79
CA SER A 101 17.12 16.29 0.62
C SER A 101 16.08 15.41 -0.05
N ALA A 102 16.19 15.27 -1.36
CA ALA A 102 15.57 14.22 -2.14
C ALA A 102 16.63 13.27 -2.69
N THR A 103 16.27 12.00 -2.83
CA THR A 103 17.14 10.98 -3.40
C THR A 103 16.42 10.31 -4.55
N LEU A 104 17.08 10.22 -5.70
CA LEU A 104 16.66 9.39 -6.82
C LEU A 104 17.64 8.23 -7.00
N GLY A 105 17.13 7.08 -7.41
CA GLY A 105 17.94 5.94 -7.76
C GLY A 105 17.78 5.58 -9.22
N PHE A 106 18.78 4.90 -9.79
CA PHE A 106 18.72 4.40 -11.16
C PHE A 106 19.52 3.12 -11.31
N GLN A 107 19.17 2.36 -12.33
CA GLN A 107 19.91 1.17 -12.76
C GLN A 107 20.52 1.43 -14.13
N ALA A 108 21.77 1.00 -14.31
CA ALA A 108 22.49 1.13 -15.57
C ALA A 108 23.17 -0.19 -15.95
N ASN A 109 23.21 -0.46 -17.26
CA ASN A 109 24.03 -1.52 -17.85
C ASN A 109 25.34 -0.94 -18.32
N GLY A 110 26.44 -1.60 -17.99
CA GLY A 110 27.79 -1.18 -18.33
C GLY A 110 28.69 -1.04 -17.10
N THR A 111 29.80 -0.30 -17.27
CA THR A 111 30.80 -0.14 -16.20
C THR A 111 30.42 1.04 -15.31
N ALA A 112 30.40 0.81 -14.00
CA ALA A 112 30.16 1.88 -13.03
C ALA A 112 31.33 2.89 -13.02
N ALA A 113 30.99 4.17 -13.13
CA ALA A 113 31.92 5.28 -12.97
C ALA A 113 31.25 6.38 -12.15
N THR A 114 32.05 7.22 -11.49
CA THR A 114 31.53 8.39 -10.80
C THR A 114 31.14 9.46 -11.80
N ALA A 115 29.90 9.88 -11.82
CA ALA A 115 29.43 10.94 -12.70
C ALA A 115 29.33 12.29 -11.98
N LYS A 116 29.58 13.37 -12.69
CA LYS A 116 29.31 14.71 -12.19
C LYS A 116 27.84 15.03 -12.34
N VAL A 117 27.20 15.43 -11.25
CA VAL A 117 25.81 15.87 -11.24
C VAL A 117 25.72 17.38 -11.34
N ASN A 118 24.93 17.88 -12.29
CA ASN A 118 24.61 19.29 -12.46
C ASN A 118 23.12 19.51 -12.18
N GLY A 119 22.77 20.67 -11.68
CA GLY A 119 21.36 20.99 -11.40
C GLY A 119 21.20 22.30 -10.65
N SER A 120 19.95 22.76 -10.51
CA SER A 120 19.63 24.05 -9.88
C SER A 120 20.06 24.14 -8.41
N LEU A 121 20.17 22.99 -7.74
CA LEU A 121 20.61 22.87 -6.35
C LEU A 121 22.00 22.23 -6.22
N CYS A 122 22.66 21.87 -7.34
CA CYS A 122 24.00 21.31 -7.33
C CYS A 122 25.00 22.44 -7.53
N GLY A 123 25.47 23.05 -6.45
CA GLY A 123 26.42 24.17 -6.48
C GLY A 123 27.61 23.88 -7.37
N ALA A 124 28.03 24.84 -8.16
CA ALA A 124 29.27 24.77 -8.95
C ALA A 124 30.46 24.69 -7.99
N ALA A 125 31.28 23.65 -8.12
CA ALA A 125 32.56 23.58 -7.43
C ALA A 125 33.37 24.85 -7.80
N VAL A 126 33.64 25.71 -6.83
CA VAL A 126 34.54 26.85 -7.00
C VAL A 126 35.94 26.32 -7.28
N SER A 127 36.30 26.28 -8.54
CA SER A 127 37.68 26.16 -8.95
C SER A 127 38.33 27.55 -8.84
N SER A 128 39.20 27.73 -7.86
CA SER A 128 40.08 28.88 -7.76
C SER A 128 41.16 28.76 -8.81
N ALA A 129 41.15 29.65 -9.83
CA ALA A 129 42.37 30.15 -10.47
C ALA A 129 42.08 31.33 -11.42
N ALA A 130 42.62 32.49 -11.03
CA ALA A 130 43.26 33.56 -11.83
C ALA A 130 42.47 34.31 -12.92
N THR A 131 42.17 35.56 -12.56
CA THR A 131 42.33 36.84 -13.28
C THR A 131 42.51 36.83 -14.81
N SER A 132 41.62 37.51 -15.50
CA SER A 132 42.02 38.69 -16.29
C SER A 132 40.80 39.51 -16.72
N SER A 133 41.05 40.82 -16.70
CA SER A 133 40.17 41.95 -16.95
C SER A 133 39.72 42.05 -18.41
N ALA A 134 38.51 42.58 -18.62
CA ALA A 134 38.29 43.74 -19.53
C ALA A 134 36.80 44.07 -19.65
N THR A 135 36.45 45.18 -19.14
CA THR A 135 35.83 46.42 -19.68
C THR A 135 34.38 46.35 -20.17
N ILE A 136 33.55 46.96 -19.37
CA ILE A 136 32.67 48.13 -19.55
C ILE A 136 31.87 48.23 -20.87
N SER A 137 30.54 48.19 -20.78
CA SER A 137 29.78 49.35 -21.28
C SER A 137 28.39 49.40 -20.66
N SER A 138 28.13 50.55 -20.09
CA SER A 138 26.94 51.05 -19.44
C SER A 138 25.86 51.50 -20.44
N ALA A 139 24.62 51.27 -20.12
CA ALA A 139 23.58 52.24 -20.46
C ALA A 139 22.43 52.21 -19.44
N VAL A 140 22.38 53.32 -18.72
CA VAL A 140 21.33 53.73 -17.82
C VAL A 140 20.16 54.27 -18.64
N SER A 141 18.93 53.98 -18.29
CA SER A 141 17.89 54.99 -18.22
C SER A 141 16.69 54.60 -17.38
N SER A 142 16.58 55.28 -16.33
CA SER A 142 15.52 55.59 -15.38
C SER A 142 14.24 56.09 -16.04
N SER A 143 13.08 55.74 -15.43
CA SER A 143 12.17 56.71 -14.82
C SER A 143 10.92 56.05 -14.29
N LYS A 144 10.69 56.27 -13.04
CA LYS A 144 9.44 56.36 -12.29
C LYS A 144 9.05 57.86 -12.23
N PRO A 145 7.86 58.34 -11.81
CA PRO A 145 6.81 57.74 -10.98
C PRO A 145 5.37 58.26 -11.22
N SER A 146 4.52 57.82 -10.33
CA SER A 146 3.43 58.52 -9.62
C SER A 146 2.00 58.39 -10.13
N SER A 147 1.21 57.72 -9.38
CA SER A 147 0.18 58.09 -8.36
C SER A 147 -1.06 58.83 -8.91
N SER A 148 -2.26 58.37 -8.62
CA SER A 148 -3.18 58.65 -7.54
C SER A 148 -4.61 58.35 -8.00
N VAL A 149 -5.33 57.57 -7.31
CA VAL A 149 -6.31 57.83 -6.24
C VAL A 149 -7.70 58.30 -6.70
N VAL A 150 -8.73 57.67 -6.10
CA VAL A 150 -10.08 58.10 -5.73
C VAL A 150 -11.20 57.77 -6.72
N ALA A 151 -12.02 56.80 -6.41
CA ALA A 151 -13.19 56.64 -5.56
C ALA A 151 -14.53 57.13 -6.17
N SER A 152 -15.49 56.28 -5.93
CA SER A 152 -16.87 56.54 -5.54
C SER A 152 -17.97 56.58 -6.58
N SER A 153 -18.79 55.61 -6.44
CA SER A 153 -20.19 55.58 -6.02
C SER A 153 -21.30 55.82 -7.02
N SER A 154 -22.21 54.90 -6.84
CA SER A 154 -23.68 55.03 -6.78
C SER A 154 -24.49 55.11 -8.06
N SER A 155 -25.19 54.04 -8.27
CA SER A 155 -26.65 53.86 -8.13
C SER A 155 -27.59 54.47 -9.17
N VAL A 156 -28.56 53.64 -9.46
CA VAL A 156 -30.00 53.84 -9.57
C VAL A 156 -30.64 53.82 -10.96
N LYS A 157 -31.40 52.73 -11.12
CA LYS A 157 -32.78 52.58 -11.62
C LYS A 157 -33.23 53.11 -12.99
N SER A 158 -33.81 52.17 -13.63
CA SER A 158 -35.23 52.02 -14.00
C SER A 158 -35.71 52.47 -15.38
N SER A 159 -36.32 51.51 -15.96
CA SER A 159 -37.63 51.48 -16.65
C SER A 159 -37.75 51.93 -18.11
N VAL A 160 -38.16 51.00 -18.86
CA VAL A 160 -39.46 50.79 -19.52
C VAL A 160 -39.64 51.30 -20.97
N VAL A 161 -40.00 50.35 -21.81
CA VAL A 161 -41.06 50.32 -22.85
C VAL A 161 -40.76 50.76 -24.30
N SER A 162 -40.92 49.75 -25.09
CA SER A 162 -41.72 49.60 -26.33
C SER A 162 -41.22 50.07 -27.70
N SER A 163 -41.31 49.10 -28.50
CA SER A 163 -42.00 48.91 -29.78
C SER A 163 -41.23 49.14 -31.06
N SER A 164 -41.21 48.02 -31.77
CA SER A 164 -41.49 47.78 -33.19
C SER A 164 -40.61 48.42 -34.28
N SER A 165 -39.98 47.60 -35.06
CA SER A 165 -40.47 47.10 -36.35
C SER A 165 -39.36 46.46 -37.18
N LYS A 166 -39.74 45.40 -37.80
CA LYS A 166 -39.20 44.57 -38.89
C LYS A 166 -38.08 45.12 -39.77
N SER A 167 -37.04 44.28 -39.96
CA SER A 167 -36.57 43.94 -41.33
C SER A 167 -35.81 42.61 -41.30
N SER A 168 -36.19 41.76 -42.21
CA SER A 168 -35.65 40.42 -42.48
C SER A 168 -34.26 40.50 -43.09
N SER A 169 -33.36 39.70 -42.57
CA SER A 169 -32.26 39.11 -43.32
C SER A 169 -31.93 37.72 -42.76
N SER A 170 -32.14 36.75 -43.61
CA SER A 170 -31.85 35.35 -43.37
C SER A 170 -30.37 35.09 -43.15
N VAL A 171 -30.01 34.76 -41.95
CA VAL A 171 -28.76 34.08 -41.65
C VAL A 171 -29.11 32.66 -41.20
N ALA A 172 -28.63 31.69 -41.96
CA ALA A 172 -28.79 30.28 -41.63
C ALA A 172 -28.15 29.99 -40.30
N SER A 173 -28.94 29.82 -39.25
CA SER A 173 -28.51 29.24 -37.98
C SER A 173 -28.31 27.76 -38.20
N SER A 174 -27.06 27.33 -38.20
CA SER A 174 -26.73 25.93 -37.98
C SER A 174 -27.23 25.56 -36.58
N VAL A 175 -28.37 24.91 -36.52
CA VAL A 175 -28.85 24.23 -35.31
C VAL A 175 -27.84 23.12 -35.05
N ALA A 176 -26.92 23.35 -34.12
CA ALA A 176 -26.17 22.25 -33.51
C ALA A 176 -27.23 21.36 -32.80
N SER A 177 -27.59 20.27 -33.46
CA SER A 177 -28.37 19.22 -32.85
C SER A 177 -27.61 18.75 -31.61
N SER A 178 -28.08 19.12 -30.43
CA SER A 178 -27.61 18.53 -29.19
C SER A 178 -28.01 17.05 -29.23
N VAL A 179 -27.08 16.19 -29.67
CA VAL A 179 -27.23 14.75 -29.52
C VAL A 179 -27.36 14.53 -28.00
N ALA A 180 -28.53 14.12 -27.56
CA ALA A 180 -28.75 13.79 -26.16
C ALA A 180 -27.71 12.73 -25.77
N GLU A 181 -26.91 13.01 -24.72
CA GLU A 181 -25.94 12.04 -24.23
C GLU A 181 -26.68 10.77 -23.83
N SER A 182 -26.22 9.64 -24.36
CA SER A 182 -26.78 8.33 -23.99
C SER A 182 -26.47 8.06 -22.52
N SER A 183 -27.37 7.37 -21.84
CA SER A 183 -27.14 6.92 -20.45
C SER A 183 -27.50 5.45 -20.34
N TRP A 184 -26.84 4.76 -19.43
CA TRP A 184 -27.17 3.38 -19.09
C TRP A 184 -27.57 3.27 -17.61
N LEU A 185 -28.66 2.56 -17.35
CA LEU A 185 -29.16 2.25 -16.02
C LEU A 185 -28.76 0.83 -15.65
N PHE A 186 -28.10 0.67 -14.52
CA PHE A 186 -27.68 -0.61 -13.96
C PHE A 186 -28.59 -0.94 -12.78
N GLU A 187 -29.52 -1.84 -13.01
CA GLU A 187 -30.46 -2.37 -12.03
C GLU A 187 -29.87 -3.62 -11.37
N GLU A 188 -30.44 -4.02 -10.24
CA GLU A 188 -30.13 -5.29 -9.61
C GLU A 188 -30.49 -6.48 -10.53
N ASN A 189 -29.77 -7.58 -10.38
CA ASN A 189 -29.90 -8.79 -11.20
C ASN A 189 -29.71 -8.61 -12.72
N ALA A 190 -29.33 -7.41 -13.19
CA ALA A 190 -29.06 -7.14 -14.60
C ALA A 190 -27.57 -7.35 -14.94
N VAL A 191 -27.27 -7.42 -16.24
CA VAL A 191 -25.88 -7.44 -16.70
C VAL A 191 -25.17 -6.19 -16.20
N GLY A 192 -24.01 -6.38 -15.58
CA GLY A 192 -23.24 -5.30 -14.96
C GLY A 192 -23.46 -5.14 -13.46
N PHE A 193 -24.49 -5.74 -12.87
CA PHE A 193 -24.62 -5.87 -11.42
C PHE A 193 -23.87 -7.11 -10.95
N CYS A 194 -22.84 -6.97 -10.12
CA CYS A 194 -21.87 -8.03 -9.90
C CYS A 194 -21.94 -8.69 -8.54
N ASN A 195 -22.06 -7.89 -7.49
CA ASN A 195 -22.07 -8.42 -6.13
C ASN A 195 -22.68 -7.41 -5.17
N ASN A 196 -23.27 -7.92 -4.10
CA ASN A 196 -23.73 -7.13 -2.96
C ASN A 196 -23.50 -7.88 -1.65
N SER A 197 -23.37 -7.11 -0.55
CA SER A 197 -23.36 -7.65 0.81
C SER A 197 -24.75 -7.49 1.41
N GLY A 198 -25.65 -8.41 1.09
CA GLY A 198 -27.03 -8.36 1.55
C GLY A 198 -27.96 -9.15 0.63
N VAL A 199 -29.19 -8.69 0.51
CA VAL A 199 -30.24 -9.33 -0.30
C VAL A 199 -30.86 -8.33 -1.26
N ILE A 200 -31.43 -8.84 -2.34
CA ILE A 200 -32.38 -8.07 -3.14
C ILE A 200 -33.74 -8.17 -2.47
N ASP A 201 -34.28 -7.03 -2.06
CA ASP A 201 -35.52 -6.94 -1.29
C ASP A 201 -36.60 -6.17 -2.07
N THR A 202 -37.86 -6.40 -1.73
CA THR A 202 -39.04 -5.79 -2.36
C THR A 202 -40.01 -5.20 -1.33
N LYS A 203 -39.60 -5.19 -0.04
CA LYS A 203 -40.51 -4.79 1.08
C LYS A 203 -40.92 -3.31 1.05
N HIS A 204 -40.18 -2.44 0.34
CA HIS A 204 -40.43 -1.01 0.21
C HIS A 204 -40.80 -0.67 -1.23
N THR A 205 -41.99 -0.12 -1.44
CA THR A 205 -42.49 0.19 -2.80
C THR A 205 -41.78 1.40 -3.41
N GLY A 206 -41.84 1.53 -4.76
CA GLY A 206 -41.34 2.67 -5.50
C GLY A 206 -39.92 2.51 -6.05
N TYR A 207 -39.29 1.35 -5.91
CA TYR A 207 -38.05 0.99 -6.60
C TYR A 207 -38.28 0.82 -8.10
N THR A 208 -37.20 0.81 -8.89
CA THR A 208 -37.20 0.40 -10.30
C THR A 208 -36.67 -1.04 -10.42
N GLY A 209 -36.76 -1.67 -11.57
CA GLY A 209 -36.25 -3.04 -11.76
C GLY A 209 -37.06 -4.11 -11.00
N THR A 210 -36.37 -5.06 -10.38
CA THR A 210 -36.95 -6.23 -9.71
C THR A 210 -36.93 -6.12 -8.18
N GLY A 211 -36.29 -5.07 -7.61
CA GLY A 211 -36.15 -4.86 -6.18
C GLY A 211 -35.18 -3.73 -5.87
N PHE A 212 -34.47 -3.84 -4.78
CA PHE A 212 -33.38 -2.98 -4.36
C PHE A 212 -32.41 -3.75 -3.48
N VAL A 213 -31.16 -3.31 -3.38
CA VAL A 213 -30.20 -3.91 -2.47
C VAL A 213 -30.45 -3.41 -1.05
N ASP A 214 -30.87 -4.32 -0.15
CA ASP A 214 -30.85 -4.14 1.29
C ASP A 214 -29.55 -4.76 1.83
N SER A 215 -28.55 -3.91 2.07
CA SER A 215 -27.24 -4.38 2.49
C SER A 215 -27.25 -4.82 3.96
N GLU A 216 -26.28 -5.64 4.34
CA GLU A 216 -26.00 -5.89 5.75
C GLU A 216 -25.74 -4.56 6.48
N ASN A 217 -26.30 -4.41 7.69
CA ASN A 217 -26.02 -3.27 8.55
C ASN A 217 -24.63 -3.42 9.18
N ALA A 218 -23.61 -3.22 8.36
CA ALA A 218 -22.20 -3.37 8.74
C ALA A 218 -21.30 -2.41 7.97
N VAL A 219 -20.25 -1.93 8.61
CA VAL A 219 -19.15 -1.26 7.92
C VAL A 219 -18.54 -2.24 6.91
N GLY A 220 -18.27 -1.77 5.69
CA GLY A 220 -17.71 -2.60 4.63
C GLY A 220 -18.74 -3.35 3.79
N ALA A 221 -20.03 -3.33 4.16
CA ALA A 221 -21.08 -3.80 3.27
C ALA A 221 -20.99 -3.09 1.93
N SER A 222 -21.15 -3.80 0.81
CA SER A 222 -20.79 -3.24 -0.49
C SER A 222 -21.67 -3.71 -1.64
N ILE A 223 -21.71 -2.91 -2.69
CA ILE A 223 -22.31 -3.22 -3.99
C ILE A 223 -21.28 -2.96 -5.07
N THR A 224 -21.20 -3.84 -6.07
CA THR A 224 -20.24 -3.70 -7.17
C THR A 224 -20.93 -3.80 -8.51
N TRP A 225 -20.59 -2.85 -9.42
CA TRP A 225 -21.03 -2.85 -10.82
C TRP A 225 -19.83 -2.96 -11.77
N SER A 226 -20.02 -3.60 -12.91
CA SER A 226 -19.06 -3.72 -14.01
C SER A 226 -19.56 -2.99 -15.25
N ILE A 227 -18.71 -2.11 -15.77
CA ILE A 227 -19.08 -1.15 -16.82
C ILE A 227 -17.98 -1.13 -17.88
N THR A 228 -18.36 -1.10 -19.16
CA THR A 228 -17.43 -0.78 -20.25
C THR A 228 -17.62 0.67 -20.66
N ALA A 229 -16.52 1.42 -20.78
CA ALA A 229 -16.50 2.76 -21.32
C ALA A 229 -15.69 2.79 -22.63
N ALA A 230 -16.24 3.42 -23.68
CA ALA A 230 -15.56 3.49 -24.98
C ALA A 230 -14.30 4.37 -24.94
N SER A 231 -14.23 5.34 -24.05
CA SER A 231 -13.10 6.25 -23.90
C SER A 231 -12.78 6.56 -22.44
N ALA A 232 -11.50 6.85 -22.16
CA ALA A 232 -11.07 7.29 -20.86
C ALA A 232 -11.46 8.76 -20.64
N LYS A 233 -12.40 9.01 -19.75
CA LYS A 233 -12.83 10.35 -19.29
C LYS A 233 -13.61 10.25 -17.98
N THR A 234 -13.95 11.39 -17.41
CA THR A 234 -14.89 11.47 -16.30
C THR A 234 -16.32 11.43 -16.83
N TYR A 235 -17.14 10.55 -16.25
CA TYR A 235 -18.55 10.37 -16.56
C TYR A 235 -19.40 10.77 -15.35
N SER A 236 -20.62 11.25 -15.58
CA SER A 236 -21.56 11.53 -14.49
C SER A 236 -22.31 10.24 -14.13
N ALA A 237 -22.33 9.91 -12.83
CA ALA A 237 -23.12 8.82 -12.29
C ALA A 237 -24.15 9.33 -11.29
N GLN A 238 -25.35 8.75 -11.33
CA GLN A 238 -26.44 9.02 -10.39
C GLN A 238 -26.82 7.71 -9.70
N ILE A 239 -26.76 7.70 -8.38
CA ILE A 239 -27.14 6.55 -7.55
C ILE A 239 -28.50 6.82 -6.94
N ARG A 240 -29.46 5.96 -7.21
CA ARG A 240 -30.81 6.03 -6.66
C ARG A 240 -30.89 5.20 -5.38
N PHE A 241 -31.43 5.79 -4.30
CA PHE A 241 -31.43 5.17 -2.98
C PHE A 241 -32.65 5.55 -2.13
N GLY A 242 -32.98 4.68 -1.16
CA GLY A 242 -33.94 4.97 -0.08
C GLY A 242 -33.23 4.92 1.28
N ASN A 243 -33.42 5.95 2.10
CA ASN A 243 -32.91 5.96 3.47
C ASN A 243 -34.00 6.46 4.44
N GLY A 244 -34.75 5.51 5.00
CA GLY A 244 -35.76 5.77 6.02
C GLY A 244 -35.25 5.66 7.46
N GLY A 245 -33.94 5.53 7.65
CA GLY A 245 -33.30 5.47 8.97
C GLY A 245 -33.29 6.81 9.70
N THR A 246 -32.70 6.84 10.87
CA THR A 246 -32.65 8.05 11.73
C THR A 246 -31.52 9.00 11.40
N GLY A 247 -30.55 8.58 10.57
CA GLY A 247 -29.37 9.38 10.20
C GLY A 247 -28.92 9.15 8.76
N ALA A 248 -28.03 10.01 8.29
CA ALA A 248 -27.39 9.82 6.99
C ALA A 248 -26.49 8.59 7.03
N ARG A 249 -26.53 7.80 5.96
CA ARG A 249 -25.61 6.67 5.76
C ARG A 249 -24.49 7.11 4.83
N ARG A 250 -23.25 6.75 5.16
CA ARG A 250 -22.07 7.15 4.39
C ARG A 250 -21.47 5.96 3.68
N ALA A 251 -21.05 6.18 2.43
CA ALA A 251 -20.34 5.15 1.67
C ALA A 251 -19.19 5.74 0.86
N ALA A 252 -18.08 5.03 0.85
CA ALA A 252 -17.01 5.27 -0.10
C ALA A 252 -17.41 4.78 -1.49
N ILE A 253 -17.23 5.62 -2.52
CA ILE A 253 -17.29 5.17 -3.90
C ILE A 253 -15.87 4.90 -4.42
N VAL A 254 -15.66 3.70 -4.94
CA VAL A 254 -14.39 3.17 -5.40
C VAL A 254 -14.51 2.85 -6.89
N VAL A 255 -13.61 3.37 -7.71
CA VAL A 255 -13.56 3.11 -9.15
C VAL A 255 -12.21 2.47 -9.48
N ASN A 256 -12.23 1.27 -10.07
CA ASN A 256 -11.02 0.51 -10.41
C ASN A 256 -10.04 0.41 -9.23
N ASP A 257 -10.56 0.02 -8.05
CA ASP A 257 -9.85 -0.12 -6.77
C ASP A 257 -9.33 1.19 -6.14
N ALA A 258 -9.56 2.35 -6.76
CA ALA A 258 -9.25 3.66 -6.18
C ALA A 258 -10.51 4.30 -5.58
N GLN A 259 -10.46 4.66 -4.29
CA GLN A 259 -11.52 5.45 -3.67
C GLN A 259 -11.47 6.87 -4.23
N ILE A 260 -12.58 7.31 -4.86
CA ILE A 260 -12.65 8.64 -5.49
C ILE A 260 -13.37 9.67 -4.62
N LYS A 261 -14.31 9.23 -3.78
CA LYS A 261 -15.12 10.12 -2.92
C LYS A 261 -15.80 9.32 -1.81
N VAL A 262 -16.24 10.02 -0.78
CA VAL A 262 -17.25 9.54 0.17
C VAL A 262 -18.55 10.27 -0.12
N LEU A 263 -19.64 9.52 -0.21
CA LEU A 263 -20.98 10.01 -0.47
C LEU A 263 -21.81 9.93 0.81
N ASP A 264 -22.60 10.95 1.05
CA ASP A 264 -23.62 10.94 2.09
C ASP A 264 -24.98 10.63 1.44
N PHE A 265 -25.68 9.66 2.01
CA PHE A 265 -27.03 9.26 1.66
C PHE A 265 -27.97 9.78 2.76
N PRO A 266 -28.50 11.01 2.62
CA PRO A 266 -29.30 11.64 3.66
C PRO A 266 -30.58 10.86 3.94
N THR A 267 -31.02 10.89 5.18
CA THR A 267 -32.32 10.32 5.55
C THR A 267 -33.44 11.28 5.18
N ASN A 268 -34.59 10.73 4.79
CA ASN A 268 -35.88 11.42 4.75
C ASN A 268 -36.91 10.76 5.69
N SER A 269 -36.43 9.85 6.56
CA SER A 269 -37.25 9.09 7.51
C SER A 269 -38.36 8.26 6.86
N ASN A 270 -38.22 7.95 5.56
CA ASN A 270 -39.20 7.18 4.81
C ASN A 270 -38.53 6.25 3.78
N TRP A 271 -38.67 4.96 3.96
CA TRP A 271 -38.08 3.93 3.12
C TRP A 271 -38.73 3.80 1.72
N THR A 272 -39.91 4.38 1.49
CA THR A 272 -40.61 4.33 0.20
C THR A 272 -40.41 5.61 -0.63
N GLN A 273 -39.68 6.59 -0.12
CA GLN A 273 -39.31 7.80 -0.83
C GLN A 273 -37.87 7.70 -1.34
N TRP A 274 -37.74 7.44 -2.60
CA TRP A 274 -36.44 7.27 -3.25
C TRP A 274 -35.84 8.61 -3.64
N GLN A 275 -34.55 8.77 -3.35
CA GLN A 275 -33.73 9.94 -3.62
C GLN A 275 -32.62 9.57 -4.59
N ALA A 276 -31.83 10.55 -5.03
CA ALA A 276 -30.64 10.31 -5.84
C ALA A 276 -29.45 11.17 -5.40
N VAL A 277 -28.26 10.62 -5.49
CA VAL A 277 -27.01 11.34 -5.31
C VAL A 277 -26.18 11.25 -6.58
N ASN A 278 -25.56 12.38 -6.98
CA ASN A 278 -24.72 12.45 -8.16
C ASN A 278 -23.23 12.43 -7.79
N VAL A 279 -22.43 11.78 -8.64
CA VAL A 279 -20.98 11.71 -8.47
C VAL A 279 -20.31 11.58 -9.83
N ASP A 280 -19.17 12.22 -9.98
CA ASP A 280 -18.33 12.07 -11.15
C ASP A 280 -17.41 10.87 -10.99
N VAL A 281 -17.38 9.97 -11.97
CA VAL A 281 -16.62 8.73 -11.96
C VAL A 281 -15.57 8.74 -13.08
N PRO A 282 -14.27 8.70 -12.76
CA PRO A 282 -13.20 8.64 -13.76
C PRO A 282 -13.08 7.19 -14.28
N LEU A 283 -13.54 6.94 -15.49
CA LEU A 283 -13.46 5.63 -16.14
C LEU A 283 -12.31 5.61 -17.15
N LYS A 284 -11.61 4.49 -17.23
CA LYS A 284 -10.66 4.19 -18.31
C LYS A 284 -11.39 3.59 -19.52
N ALA A 285 -10.80 3.65 -20.70
CA ALA A 285 -11.31 2.91 -21.86
C ALA A 285 -11.31 1.40 -21.59
N GLY A 286 -12.38 0.70 -21.98
CA GLY A 286 -12.58 -0.71 -21.70
C GLY A 286 -13.31 -0.95 -20.38
N SER A 287 -13.04 -2.09 -19.75
CA SER A 287 -13.72 -2.53 -18.53
C SER A 287 -13.32 -1.71 -17.30
N ASN A 288 -14.32 -1.38 -16.50
CA ASN A 288 -14.20 -0.66 -15.22
C ASN A 288 -15.08 -1.33 -14.16
N SER A 289 -14.70 -1.18 -12.90
CA SER A 289 -15.54 -1.50 -11.74
C SER A 289 -15.92 -0.22 -11.01
N ILE A 290 -17.18 -0.13 -10.57
CA ILE A 290 -17.64 0.88 -9.60
C ILE A 290 -18.14 0.13 -8.38
N LYS A 291 -17.71 0.52 -7.20
CA LYS A 291 -18.10 -0.12 -5.94
C LYS A 291 -18.51 0.92 -4.92
N LEU A 292 -19.63 0.69 -4.23
CA LEU A 292 -20.00 1.38 -2.99
C LEU A 292 -19.59 0.53 -1.80
N ILE A 293 -19.04 1.16 -0.76
CA ILE A 293 -18.64 0.49 0.48
C ILE A 293 -19.14 1.30 1.66
N ALA A 294 -19.97 0.72 2.51
CA ALA A 294 -20.49 1.37 3.71
C ALA A 294 -19.36 1.78 4.67
N GLU A 295 -19.43 3.01 5.17
CA GLU A 295 -18.50 3.54 6.18
C GLU A 295 -19.10 3.61 7.59
N THR A 296 -20.38 3.28 7.74
CA THR A 296 -21.09 3.28 9.03
C THR A 296 -21.61 1.89 9.37
N ALA A 297 -21.85 1.64 10.66
CA ALA A 297 -22.40 0.38 11.16
C ALA A 297 -23.82 0.10 10.66
N ASP A 298 -24.53 1.13 10.19
CA ASP A 298 -25.87 0.98 9.61
C ASP A 298 -25.86 0.39 8.19
N GLY A 299 -24.68 0.15 7.62
CA GLY A 299 -24.54 -0.34 6.25
C GLY A 299 -24.81 0.73 5.19
N LEU A 300 -25.09 0.31 3.96
CA LEU A 300 -25.54 1.19 2.88
C LEU A 300 -26.99 1.61 3.08
N ALA A 301 -27.40 2.75 2.51
CA ALA A 301 -28.81 2.99 2.21
C ALA A 301 -29.35 1.86 1.31
N ASN A 302 -30.66 1.69 1.24
CA ASN A 302 -31.25 0.80 0.24
C ASN A 302 -30.91 1.35 -1.15
N ILE A 303 -30.12 0.65 -1.92
CA ILE A 303 -29.67 1.08 -3.25
C ILE A 303 -30.52 0.42 -4.31
N ASP A 304 -31.17 1.23 -5.11
CA ASP A 304 -32.04 0.79 -6.19
C ASP A 304 -31.26 0.59 -7.50
N SER A 305 -30.58 1.63 -7.95
CA SER A 305 -29.88 1.57 -9.23
C SER A 305 -28.72 2.59 -9.31
N ILE A 306 -27.84 2.39 -10.29
CA ILE A 306 -26.87 3.41 -10.70
C ILE A 306 -27.06 3.71 -12.19
N ARG A 307 -27.20 5.01 -12.53
CA ARG A 307 -27.23 5.49 -13.91
C ARG A 307 -25.91 6.16 -14.25
N VAL A 308 -25.27 5.75 -15.33
CA VAL A 308 -24.05 6.40 -15.83
C VAL A 308 -24.35 7.05 -17.17
N THR A 309 -24.07 8.35 -17.27
CA THR A 309 -24.36 9.17 -18.45
C THR A 309 -23.10 9.42 -19.27
N GLY A 310 -23.19 9.19 -20.55
CA GLY A 310 -22.14 9.43 -21.54
C GLY A 310 -22.14 8.40 -22.65
N ASN A 311 -21.76 8.83 -23.86
CA ASN A 311 -21.71 7.95 -25.01
C ASN A 311 -20.69 6.83 -24.86
N GLY A 312 -21.08 5.61 -25.24
CA GLY A 312 -20.22 4.43 -25.20
C GLY A 312 -20.10 3.79 -23.84
N ILE A 313 -21.04 4.06 -22.92
CA ILE A 313 -21.22 3.28 -21.68
C ILE A 313 -22.13 2.11 -21.98
N THR A 314 -21.69 0.92 -21.59
CA THR A 314 -22.49 -0.32 -21.65
C THR A 314 -22.22 -1.17 -20.40
N PRO A 315 -23.17 -2.01 -19.98
CA PRO A 315 -22.89 -3.03 -18.96
C PRO A 315 -21.79 -3.95 -19.47
N ALA A 316 -20.84 -4.23 -18.62
CA ALA A 316 -19.90 -5.32 -18.83
C ALA A 316 -20.42 -6.56 -18.10
N ALA A 317 -20.17 -7.74 -18.67
CA ALA A 317 -20.29 -8.95 -17.87
C ALA A 317 -19.50 -8.70 -16.58
N CYS A 318 -20.13 -8.99 -15.44
CA CYS A 318 -19.40 -8.97 -14.20
C CYS A 318 -18.12 -9.74 -14.44
N PRO A 319 -16.96 -9.22 -13.99
CA PRO A 319 -15.86 -10.11 -13.85
C PRO A 319 -16.47 -11.30 -13.15
N THR A 320 -16.67 -12.41 -13.87
CA THR A 320 -17.05 -13.63 -13.19
C THR A 320 -16.09 -13.67 -12.05
N THR A 321 -16.59 -13.57 -10.80
CA THR A 321 -15.87 -13.95 -9.62
C THR A 321 -15.84 -15.50 -9.54
N THR A 322 -15.68 -16.16 -10.64
CA THR A 322 -14.62 -17.09 -10.79
C THR A 322 -13.39 -16.21 -10.64
N PRO A 323 -12.65 -16.25 -9.52
CA PRO A 323 -11.34 -15.65 -9.51
C PRO A 323 -10.70 -16.22 -10.78
N THR A 324 -10.37 -15.36 -11.76
CA THR A 324 -9.43 -15.69 -12.83
C THR A 324 -8.00 -15.67 -12.28
N THR A 325 -7.86 -15.87 -11.01
CA THR A 325 -6.86 -16.75 -10.48
C THR A 325 -7.42 -18.13 -10.76
N SER A 326 -7.21 -18.62 -11.97
CA SER A 326 -7.33 -20.04 -12.22
C SER A 326 -6.74 -20.69 -10.98
N ASP A 327 -7.61 -21.43 -10.23
CA ASP A 327 -7.14 -22.37 -9.21
C ASP A 327 -5.89 -23.01 -9.80
N CYS A 328 -4.81 -23.03 -9.06
CA CYS A 328 -3.55 -23.57 -9.56
C CYS A 328 -3.74 -24.94 -10.22
N ASN A 329 -4.77 -25.69 -9.85
CA ASN A 329 -5.14 -26.94 -10.45
C ASN A 329 -5.71 -26.81 -11.88
N SER A 330 -6.22 -25.64 -12.27
CA SER A 330 -6.76 -25.37 -13.61
C SER A 330 -5.69 -24.92 -14.62
N ILE A 331 -4.50 -24.56 -14.16
CA ILE A 331 -3.39 -24.14 -15.03
C ILE A 331 -2.72 -25.38 -15.59
N THR A 332 -2.86 -25.62 -16.90
CA THR A 332 -2.33 -26.84 -17.57
C THR A 332 -1.18 -26.57 -18.55
N ASN A 333 -0.89 -25.28 -18.82
CA ASN A 333 0.12 -24.86 -19.80
C ASN A 333 1.54 -24.67 -19.22
N GLN A 334 1.80 -25.21 -18.03
CA GLN A 334 3.10 -25.17 -17.36
C GLN A 334 3.58 -26.58 -17.05
N PRO A 335 4.90 -26.83 -16.93
CA PRO A 335 5.41 -28.07 -16.39
C PRO A 335 4.81 -28.38 -15.02
N ILE A 336 4.39 -29.63 -14.80
CA ILE A 336 3.74 -30.07 -13.57
C ILE A 336 4.53 -31.24 -12.97
N LEU A 337 5.03 -31.05 -11.76
CA LEU A 337 5.63 -32.09 -10.92
C LEU A 337 4.58 -32.55 -9.90
N ARG A 338 4.28 -33.85 -9.85
CA ARG A 338 3.24 -34.39 -8.97
C ARG A 338 3.86 -35.04 -7.75
N VAL A 339 3.46 -34.58 -6.57
CA VAL A 339 3.91 -35.06 -5.27
C VAL A 339 2.76 -35.76 -4.55
N ALA A 340 3.00 -36.97 -4.04
CA ALA A 340 2.05 -37.71 -3.24
C ALA A 340 2.80 -38.56 -2.20
N ALA A 341 2.49 -38.37 -0.93
CA ALA A 341 3.14 -39.10 0.18
C ALA A 341 2.91 -40.62 0.10
N ASP A 342 1.76 -41.04 -0.45
CA ASP A 342 1.40 -42.45 -0.67
C ASP A 342 2.19 -43.14 -1.82
N GLY A 343 2.99 -42.36 -2.55
CA GLY A 343 3.78 -42.85 -3.68
C GLY A 343 3.03 -42.91 -5.01
N SER A 344 1.79 -42.44 -5.09
CA SER A 344 1.01 -42.36 -6.34
C SER A 344 1.42 -41.20 -7.25
N GLY A 345 2.31 -40.33 -6.78
CA GLY A 345 2.90 -39.22 -7.54
C GLY A 345 4.26 -39.56 -8.14
N GLN A 346 4.84 -38.60 -8.87
CA GLN A 346 6.22 -38.71 -9.37
C GLN A 346 7.25 -38.66 -8.22
N TYR A 347 6.89 -37.94 -7.14
CA TYR A 347 7.74 -37.73 -5.98
C TYR A 347 6.95 -38.00 -4.70
N LYS A 348 7.63 -38.53 -3.68
CA LYS A 348 7.02 -38.73 -2.35
C LYS A 348 7.17 -37.55 -1.44
N THR A 349 8.13 -36.63 -1.70
CA THR A 349 8.38 -35.42 -0.91
C THR A 349 8.40 -34.21 -1.81
N VAL A 350 8.06 -33.06 -1.22
CA VAL A 350 8.03 -31.77 -1.94
C VAL A 350 9.46 -31.33 -2.28
N GLN A 351 10.41 -31.56 -1.36
CA GLN A 351 11.82 -31.22 -1.59
C GLN A 351 12.42 -32.01 -2.75
N ALA A 352 12.05 -33.29 -2.91
CA ALA A 352 12.52 -34.09 -4.02
C ALA A 352 12.05 -33.55 -5.38
N ALA A 353 10.80 -33.12 -5.48
CA ALA A 353 10.28 -32.47 -6.67
C ALA A 353 11.02 -31.15 -6.94
N LEU A 354 11.17 -30.30 -5.91
CA LEU A 354 11.85 -29.02 -6.02
C LEU A 354 13.32 -29.17 -6.46
N ASN A 355 14.01 -30.19 -5.99
CA ASN A 355 15.42 -30.44 -6.32
C ASN A 355 15.68 -30.78 -7.80
N THR A 356 14.67 -31.13 -8.57
CA THR A 356 14.80 -31.36 -10.02
C THR A 356 14.90 -30.05 -10.82
N LEU A 357 14.55 -28.91 -10.21
CA LEU A 357 14.61 -27.60 -10.84
C LEU A 357 15.99 -26.96 -10.66
N SER A 358 16.42 -26.16 -11.64
CA SER A 358 17.65 -25.37 -11.55
C SER A 358 17.51 -24.24 -10.53
N ASN A 359 18.60 -23.83 -9.89
CA ASN A 359 18.64 -22.61 -9.07
C ASN A 359 18.40 -21.34 -9.90
N SER A 360 18.68 -21.39 -11.19
CA SER A 360 18.40 -20.33 -12.18
C SER A 360 17.15 -20.62 -13.00
N ASN A 361 16.16 -21.32 -12.42
CA ASN A 361 14.90 -21.61 -13.10
C ASN A 361 14.23 -20.29 -13.55
N THR A 362 13.83 -20.23 -14.82
CA THR A 362 13.08 -19.10 -15.40
C THR A 362 11.71 -19.54 -15.93
N THR A 363 11.45 -20.84 -15.90
CA THR A 363 10.22 -21.42 -16.42
C THR A 363 9.21 -21.60 -15.28
N PRO A 364 8.05 -20.91 -15.33
CA PRO A 364 7.00 -21.14 -14.35
C PRO A 364 6.64 -22.63 -14.27
N THR A 365 6.79 -23.21 -13.10
CA THR A 365 6.59 -24.65 -12.86
C THR A 365 5.66 -24.87 -11.69
N GLN A 366 4.74 -25.81 -11.83
CA GLN A 366 3.85 -26.22 -10.73
C GLN A 366 4.36 -27.47 -10.03
N ILE A 367 4.32 -27.43 -8.70
CA ILE A 367 4.45 -28.63 -7.84
C ILE A 367 3.06 -28.89 -7.26
N ARG A 368 2.34 -29.86 -7.85
CA ARG A 368 1.01 -30.27 -7.36
C ARG A 368 1.15 -31.30 -6.28
N ILE A 369 0.57 -31.01 -5.12
CA ILE A 369 0.73 -31.78 -3.90
C ILE A 369 -0.62 -32.40 -3.53
N LYS A 370 -0.72 -33.71 -3.57
CA LYS A 370 -1.91 -34.44 -3.11
C LYS A 370 -2.12 -34.28 -1.61
N PRO A 371 -3.36 -34.44 -1.11
CA PRO A 371 -3.62 -34.54 0.31
C PRO A 371 -2.69 -35.57 0.99
N GLY A 372 -2.08 -35.17 2.10
CA GLY A 372 -1.12 -35.94 2.85
C GLY A 372 -0.35 -35.09 3.84
N ILE A 373 0.37 -35.74 4.76
CA ILE A 373 1.26 -35.07 5.71
C ILE A 373 2.69 -35.25 5.22
N TYR A 374 3.33 -34.14 4.89
CA TYR A 374 4.71 -34.08 4.40
C TYR A 374 5.59 -33.54 5.53
N ARG A 375 6.22 -34.48 6.25
CA ARG A 375 7.09 -34.15 7.38
C ARG A 375 8.53 -33.94 6.88
N GLU A 376 8.81 -32.72 6.45
CA GLU A 376 10.12 -32.34 5.91
C GLU A 376 10.42 -30.86 6.18
N LYS A 377 11.70 -30.51 6.36
CA LYS A 377 12.15 -29.11 6.35
C LYS A 377 12.35 -28.69 4.90
N LEU A 378 11.39 -27.95 4.37
CA LEU A 378 11.40 -27.52 2.98
C LEU A 378 12.22 -26.25 2.80
N SER A 379 13.21 -26.29 1.90
CA SER A 379 14.03 -25.14 1.50
C SER A 379 13.78 -24.78 0.04
N VAL A 380 13.04 -23.67 -0.18
CA VAL A 380 12.66 -23.19 -1.51
C VAL A 380 13.68 -22.17 -1.99
N THR A 381 14.57 -22.61 -2.86
CA THR A 381 15.64 -21.77 -3.47
C THR A 381 15.48 -21.59 -4.98
N LYS A 382 14.45 -22.20 -5.58
CA LYS A 382 14.16 -22.18 -7.02
C LYS A 382 13.06 -21.16 -7.30
N PRO A 383 13.28 -20.16 -8.15
CA PRO A 383 12.27 -19.16 -8.48
C PRO A 383 11.21 -19.68 -9.47
N PHE A 384 10.13 -18.93 -9.62
CA PHE A 384 9.02 -19.22 -10.54
C PHE A 384 8.31 -20.56 -10.26
N VAL A 385 8.13 -20.89 -8.99
CA VAL A 385 7.45 -22.14 -8.57
C VAL A 385 6.11 -21.83 -7.94
N THR A 386 5.08 -22.56 -8.38
CA THR A 386 3.76 -22.57 -7.74
C THR A 386 3.57 -23.90 -7.00
N PHE A 387 3.45 -23.84 -5.68
CA PHE A 387 3.04 -24.97 -4.84
C PHE A 387 1.53 -25.02 -4.77
N CYS A 388 0.93 -26.10 -5.23
CA CYS A 388 -0.49 -26.21 -5.47
C CYS A 388 -1.08 -27.44 -4.75
N GLY A 389 -1.84 -27.21 -3.68
CA GLY A 389 -2.70 -28.22 -3.06
C GLY A 389 -4.02 -28.37 -3.81
N GLU A 390 -4.73 -29.45 -3.62
CA GLU A 390 -6.05 -29.67 -4.22
C GLU A 390 -7.07 -28.71 -3.60
N THR A 391 -7.96 -28.17 -4.45
CA THR A 391 -9.05 -27.25 -4.04
C THR A 391 -9.95 -27.92 -3.01
N GLY A 392 -10.22 -27.20 -1.91
CA GLY A 392 -11.02 -27.70 -0.80
C GLY A 392 -10.31 -28.74 0.10
N LYS A 393 -9.03 -29.02 -0.15
CA LYS A 393 -8.22 -29.97 0.63
C LYS A 393 -7.08 -29.30 1.41
N THR A 394 -7.15 -27.99 1.62
CA THR A 394 -6.11 -27.24 2.34
C THR A 394 -5.77 -27.83 3.70
N SER A 395 -6.78 -28.26 4.48
CA SER A 395 -6.57 -28.87 5.80
C SER A 395 -5.97 -30.28 5.78
N SER A 396 -5.94 -30.91 4.60
CA SER A 396 -5.44 -32.26 4.41
C SER A 396 -4.10 -32.30 3.65
N THR A 397 -3.65 -31.16 3.11
CA THR A 397 -2.35 -31.02 2.41
C THR A 397 -1.41 -30.26 3.35
N ILE A 398 -0.59 -30.95 4.13
CA ILE A 398 0.12 -30.38 5.26
C ILE A 398 1.64 -30.53 5.08
N LEU A 399 2.34 -29.42 5.00
CA LEU A 399 3.79 -29.33 5.11
C LEU A 399 4.13 -29.04 6.57
N THR A 400 4.80 -29.91 7.28
CA THR A 400 5.04 -29.77 8.71
C THR A 400 6.42 -30.21 9.15
N TYR A 401 6.92 -29.55 10.18
CA TYR A 401 8.07 -30.00 10.96
C TYR A 401 7.89 -29.57 12.43
N ASN A 402 8.82 -29.96 13.31
CA ASN A 402 8.67 -29.72 14.76
C ASN A 402 9.93 -29.20 15.44
N ASP A 403 10.70 -28.36 14.77
CA ASP A 403 11.82 -27.67 15.40
C ASP A 403 11.39 -26.39 16.09
N GLY A 404 11.88 -26.16 17.32
CA GLY A 404 11.86 -24.85 17.98
C GLY A 404 13.23 -24.18 17.90
N ALA A 405 13.31 -22.90 18.24
CA ALA A 405 14.58 -22.17 18.27
C ALA A 405 15.60 -22.78 19.23
N SER A 406 15.12 -23.44 20.29
CA SER A 406 15.93 -24.15 21.27
C SER A 406 16.38 -25.55 20.83
N THR A 407 15.88 -26.07 19.70
CA THR A 407 16.32 -27.37 19.15
C THR A 407 17.81 -27.33 18.85
N LEU A 408 18.54 -28.36 19.27
CA LEU A 408 19.99 -28.43 19.07
C LEU A 408 20.31 -29.05 17.71
N ASN A 409 21.28 -28.49 17.02
CA ASN A 409 21.86 -29.07 15.82
C ASN A 409 22.85 -30.19 16.18
N SER A 410 23.48 -30.82 15.17
CA SER A 410 24.44 -31.89 15.35
C SER A 410 25.70 -31.49 16.15
N SER A 411 26.01 -30.22 16.27
CA SER A 411 27.11 -29.68 17.08
C SER A 411 26.67 -29.26 18.50
N GLY A 412 25.43 -29.55 18.90
CA GLY A 412 24.91 -29.19 20.22
C GLY A 412 24.55 -27.72 20.40
N THR A 413 24.46 -26.94 19.30
CA THR A 413 24.11 -25.52 19.33
C THR A 413 22.64 -25.34 18.95
N ALA A 414 21.92 -24.45 19.65
CA ALA A 414 20.55 -24.11 19.32
C ALA A 414 20.44 -23.52 17.92
N ILE A 415 19.46 -23.99 17.14
CA ILE A 415 19.30 -23.60 15.73
C ILE A 415 18.72 -22.19 15.55
N GLY A 416 18.18 -21.61 16.62
CA GLY A 416 17.60 -20.26 16.63
C GLY A 416 16.27 -20.18 15.86
N THR A 417 15.64 -19.01 15.93
CA THR A 417 14.31 -18.75 15.35
C THR A 417 14.26 -19.08 13.86
N SER A 418 15.18 -18.57 13.05
CA SER A 418 15.22 -18.85 11.61
C SER A 418 15.48 -20.33 11.29
N GLY A 419 16.29 -20.99 12.09
CA GLY A 419 16.59 -22.41 11.95
C GLY A 419 15.40 -23.32 12.26
N SER A 420 14.41 -22.85 13.02
CA SER A 420 13.22 -23.62 13.38
C SER A 420 12.21 -23.80 12.25
N ALA A 421 12.30 -23.01 11.17
CA ALA A 421 11.28 -22.96 10.13
C ALA A 421 11.02 -24.32 9.48
N SER A 422 9.74 -24.69 9.40
CA SER A 422 9.28 -25.88 8.64
C SER A 422 9.46 -25.65 7.14
N VAL A 423 9.05 -24.48 6.65
CA VAL A 423 9.23 -24.07 5.25
C VAL A 423 10.01 -22.76 5.22
N THR A 424 11.11 -22.74 4.49
CA THR A 424 11.93 -21.55 4.24
C THR A 424 11.90 -21.21 2.74
N ILE A 425 11.40 -20.02 2.39
CA ILE A 425 11.41 -19.50 1.02
C ILE A 425 12.48 -18.43 0.92
N LYS A 426 13.49 -18.67 0.05
CA LYS A 426 14.58 -17.73 -0.26
C LYS A 426 14.60 -17.30 -1.73
N ALA A 427 13.67 -17.81 -2.52
CA ALA A 427 13.55 -17.49 -3.94
C ALA A 427 12.46 -16.43 -4.18
N ASN A 428 12.55 -15.76 -5.33
CA ASN A 428 11.53 -14.83 -5.80
C ASN A 428 10.45 -15.55 -6.62
N ASP A 429 9.33 -14.86 -6.84
CA ASP A 429 8.25 -15.31 -7.74
C ASP A 429 7.68 -16.68 -7.32
N ILE A 430 7.38 -16.82 -6.04
CA ILE A 430 6.78 -18.03 -5.47
C ILE A 430 5.29 -17.80 -5.20
N SER A 431 4.49 -18.77 -5.62
CA SER A 431 3.06 -18.84 -5.32
C SER A 431 2.76 -20.09 -4.51
N VAL A 432 1.90 -19.97 -3.50
CA VAL A 432 1.44 -21.09 -2.67
C VAL A 432 -0.07 -21.03 -2.56
N GLU A 433 -0.75 -22.13 -2.86
CA GLU A 433 -2.21 -22.18 -2.84
C GLU A 433 -2.74 -23.49 -2.27
N ASN A 434 -3.80 -23.40 -1.46
CA ASN A 434 -4.53 -24.54 -0.88
C ASN A 434 -3.66 -25.49 -0.03
N ILE A 435 -2.69 -24.95 0.71
CA ILE A 435 -1.74 -25.73 1.51
C ILE A 435 -1.75 -25.24 2.96
N THR A 436 -1.66 -26.18 3.90
CA THR A 436 -1.32 -25.94 5.29
C THR A 436 0.19 -26.01 5.48
N ILE A 437 0.77 -24.97 6.05
CA ILE A 437 2.17 -24.95 6.52
C ILE A 437 2.12 -24.85 8.05
N GLU A 438 2.72 -25.80 8.72
CA GLU A 438 2.65 -25.95 10.16
C GLU A 438 4.04 -26.09 10.79
N ASN A 439 4.21 -25.50 11.96
CA ASN A 439 5.25 -25.94 12.90
C ASN A 439 4.58 -26.57 14.11
N SER A 440 4.79 -27.88 14.27
CA SER A 440 4.16 -28.70 15.31
C SER A 440 5.00 -28.83 16.59
N PHE A 441 5.97 -27.93 16.83
CA PHE A 441 6.80 -27.93 18.05
C PHE A 441 5.96 -27.72 19.32
N GLY A 442 4.94 -26.87 19.23
CA GLY A 442 4.10 -26.50 20.37
C GLY A 442 4.52 -25.19 21.00
N VAL A 443 4.33 -25.08 22.34
CA VAL A 443 4.65 -23.89 23.15
C VAL A 443 6.02 -24.03 23.79
N GLY A 444 6.59 -22.90 24.25
CA GLY A 444 7.82 -22.86 25.04
C GLY A 444 9.08 -22.40 24.30
N SER A 445 9.02 -22.24 23.00
CA SER A 445 10.09 -21.64 22.18
C SER A 445 9.49 -21.00 20.93
N GLN A 446 10.24 -20.09 20.30
CA GLN A 446 9.91 -19.63 18.94
C GLN A 446 9.95 -20.84 17.98
N ALA A 447 8.93 -20.98 17.13
CA ALA A 447 8.81 -22.13 16.25
C ALA A 447 8.12 -21.71 14.95
N VAL A 448 8.93 -21.37 13.94
CA VAL A 448 8.47 -20.79 12.68
C VAL A 448 7.85 -21.87 11.80
N ALA A 449 6.61 -21.68 11.38
CA ALA A 449 6.01 -22.50 10.33
C ALA A 449 6.54 -22.09 8.95
N LEU A 450 6.48 -20.79 8.64
CA LEU A 450 6.92 -20.23 7.37
C LEU A 450 7.91 -19.08 7.58
N LEU A 451 9.12 -19.21 7.08
CA LEU A 451 10.07 -18.11 6.89
C LEU A 451 10.03 -17.69 5.41
N ALA A 452 9.56 -16.48 5.15
CA ALA A 452 9.39 -15.93 3.81
C ALA A 452 10.41 -14.80 3.57
N GLN A 453 11.38 -15.04 2.68
CA GLN A 453 12.44 -14.13 2.30
C GLN A 453 12.57 -14.12 0.77
N GLY A 454 11.98 -13.12 0.12
CA GLY A 454 12.00 -13.02 -1.34
C GLY A 454 11.06 -11.93 -1.83
N GLN A 455 11.18 -11.62 -3.11
CA GLN A 455 10.33 -10.67 -3.80
C GLN A 455 9.17 -11.40 -4.47
N ARG A 456 8.00 -10.76 -4.48
CA ARG A 456 6.81 -11.23 -5.19
C ARG A 456 6.36 -12.64 -4.75
N LEU A 457 6.29 -12.82 -3.42
CA LEU A 457 5.74 -14.03 -2.83
C LEU A 457 4.23 -13.86 -2.65
N GLN A 458 3.44 -14.82 -3.05
CA GLN A 458 1.98 -14.75 -2.89
C GLN A 458 1.38 -16.07 -2.39
N PHE A 459 0.44 -15.93 -1.47
CA PHE A 459 -0.22 -17.04 -0.77
C PHE A 459 -1.73 -16.86 -0.87
N ARG A 460 -2.47 -17.91 -1.23
CA ARG A 460 -3.92 -17.88 -1.29
C ARG A 460 -4.53 -19.15 -0.70
N ASN A 461 -5.62 -18.96 0.07
CA ASN A 461 -6.36 -20.08 0.69
C ASN A 461 -5.46 -21.00 1.53
N CYS A 462 -4.40 -20.46 2.13
CA CYS A 462 -3.43 -21.22 2.92
C CYS A 462 -3.81 -21.20 4.41
N ARG A 463 -3.26 -22.18 5.15
CA ARG A 463 -3.28 -22.16 6.60
C ARG A 463 -1.84 -22.15 7.10
N LEU A 464 -1.50 -21.17 7.94
CA LEU A 464 -0.20 -21.08 8.60
C LEU A 464 -0.41 -21.33 10.09
N LEU A 465 0.07 -22.46 10.59
CA LEU A 465 -0.27 -22.95 11.91
C LEU A 465 0.98 -23.07 12.78
N GLY A 466 0.91 -22.50 13.97
CA GLY A 466 1.95 -22.54 14.96
C GLY A 466 1.53 -21.91 16.28
N ASN A 467 2.51 -21.56 17.09
CA ASN A 467 2.36 -20.87 18.36
C ASN A 467 3.13 -19.55 18.36
N GLN A 468 4.23 -19.43 19.11
CA GLN A 468 5.07 -18.23 19.04
C GLN A 468 5.86 -18.21 17.73
N ASP A 469 5.86 -17.03 17.04
CA ASP A 469 6.64 -16.77 15.83
C ASP A 469 6.23 -17.61 14.61
N THR A 470 4.93 -17.87 14.40
CA THR A 470 4.42 -18.75 13.33
C THR A 470 4.86 -18.31 11.92
N LEU A 471 4.68 -17.03 11.58
CA LEU A 471 4.98 -16.47 10.26
C LEU A 471 6.08 -15.41 10.35
N TYR A 472 7.25 -15.75 9.85
CA TYR A 472 8.36 -14.82 9.72
C TYR A 472 8.36 -14.18 8.32
N THR A 473 7.76 -13.00 8.18
CA THR A 473 7.84 -12.15 6.98
C THR A 473 9.21 -11.46 6.95
N HIS A 474 10.27 -12.24 6.68
CA HIS A 474 11.64 -11.79 6.90
C HIS A 474 12.00 -10.56 6.07
N SER A 475 11.78 -10.60 4.76
CA SER A 475 12.12 -9.49 3.86
C SER A 475 11.43 -9.63 2.49
N GLY A 476 11.50 -8.57 1.67
CA GLY A 476 10.94 -8.53 0.33
C GLY A 476 9.46 -8.12 0.30
N THR A 477 8.74 -8.52 -0.75
CA THR A 477 7.33 -8.19 -0.97
C THR A 477 6.47 -9.43 -0.93
N GLN A 478 5.41 -9.42 -0.11
CA GLN A 478 4.62 -10.61 0.20
C GLN A 478 3.12 -10.27 0.22
N TYR A 479 2.30 -11.13 -0.35
CA TYR A 479 0.86 -10.98 -0.42
C TYR A 479 0.15 -12.24 0.04
N TYR A 480 -0.73 -12.11 1.01
CA TYR A 480 -1.51 -13.20 1.61
C TYR A 480 -2.99 -12.90 1.43
N ARG A 481 -3.75 -13.82 0.80
CA ARG A 481 -5.19 -13.63 0.57
C ARG A 481 -6.00 -14.84 1.04
N ASN A 482 -7.09 -14.55 1.77
CA ASN A 482 -8.00 -15.58 2.29
C ASN A 482 -7.27 -16.68 3.10
N CYS A 483 -6.17 -16.35 3.75
CA CYS A 483 -5.42 -17.29 4.56
C CYS A 483 -5.90 -17.28 6.01
N HIS A 484 -5.75 -18.42 6.68
CA HIS A 484 -5.87 -18.55 8.12
C HIS A 484 -4.47 -18.60 8.74
N ILE A 485 -4.14 -17.64 9.60
CA ILE A 485 -2.84 -17.52 10.26
C ILE A 485 -3.08 -17.55 11.75
N GLN A 486 -2.49 -18.52 12.46
CA GLN A 486 -2.70 -18.66 13.88
C GLN A 486 -1.40 -18.72 14.68
N GLY A 487 -1.47 -18.30 15.93
CA GLY A 487 -0.37 -18.37 16.87
C GLY A 487 -0.71 -17.80 18.24
N THR A 488 0.33 -17.58 19.07
CA THR A 488 0.20 -17.06 20.42
C THR A 488 0.88 -15.70 20.60
N VAL A 489 2.19 -15.61 20.43
CA VAL A 489 3.01 -14.41 20.64
C VAL A 489 3.74 -14.08 19.35
N ASP A 490 3.67 -12.81 18.91
CA ASP A 490 4.43 -12.28 17.75
C ASP A 490 4.31 -13.15 16.50
N PHE A 491 3.17 -13.78 16.34
CA PHE A 491 3.05 -14.87 15.37
C PHE A 491 2.99 -14.39 13.91
N ILE A 492 3.05 -13.06 13.68
CA ILE A 492 3.34 -12.44 12.38
C ILE A 492 4.41 -11.37 12.62
N PHE A 493 5.63 -11.60 12.17
CA PHE A 493 6.75 -10.72 12.48
C PHE A 493 7.74 -10.61 11.33
N GLY A 494 8.55 -9.53 11.33
CA GLY A 494 9.60 -9.34 10.33
C GLY A 494 9.61 -7.96 9.68
N ALA A 495 10.47 -7.80 8.66
CA ALA A 495 10.77 -6.53 8.02
C ALA A 495 10.15 -6.36 6.61
N ALA A 496 9.51 -7.39 6.08
CA ALA A 496 8.94 -7.35 4.74
C ALA A 496 7.83 -6.30 4.58
N THR A 497 7.63 -5.83 3.37
CA THR A 497 6.38 -5.22 2.95
C THR A 497 5.38 -6.33 2.65
N ALA A 498 4.47 -6.60 3.59
CA ALA A 498 3.54 -7.73 3.53
C ALA A 498 2.08 -7.25 3.63
N VAL A 499 1.25 -7.65 2.68
CA VAL A 499 -0.18 -7.36 2.66
C VAL A 499 -0.98 -8.61 3.00
N PHE A 500 -1.88 -8.46 3.96
CA PHE A 500 -2.81 -9.48 4.43
C PHE A 500 -4.23 -9.10 4.02
N ASP A 501 -4.67 -9.56 2.85
CA ASP A 501 -5.95 -9.23 2.24
C ASP A 501 -7.02 -10.27 2.61
N ASN A 502 -8.05 -9.84 3.34
CA ASN A 502 -9.18 -10.66 3.77
C ASN A 502 -8.76 -11.95 4.52
N ASN A 503 -7.74 -11.87 5.39
CA ASN A 503 -7.28 -13.03 6.16
C ASN A 503 -8.02 -13.18 7.50
N THR A 504 -8.00 -14.40 8.04
CA THR A 504 -8.35 -14.68 9.43
C THR A 504 -7.08 -14.82 10.25
N ILE A 505 -6.85 -13.89 11.17
CA ILE A 505 -5.73 -13.89 12.12
C ILE A 505 -6.26 -14.43 13.44
N HIS A 506 -5.75 -15.56 13.91
CA HIS A 506 -6.35 -16.31 15.01
C HIS A 506 -5.41 -16.54 16.18
N SER A 507 -5.72 -15.98 17.34
CA SER A 507 -4.99 -16.23 18.58
C SER A 507 -5.44 -17.56 19.20
N VAL A 508 -4.54 -18.52 19.36
CA VAL A 508 -4.83 -19.84 19.98
C VAL A 508 -4.41 -19.89 21.46
N GLY A 509 -3.75 -18.86 21.97
CA GLY A 509 -3.38 -18.70 23.37
C GLY A 509 -3.16 -17.25 23.71
N GLY A 510 -3.13 -16.92 25.01
CA GLY A 510 -2.77 -15.59 25.50
C GLY A 510 -1.33 -15.26 25.14
N GLY A 511 -1.11 -14.07 24.59
CA GLY A 511 0.21 -13.58 24.22
C GLY A 511 0.27 -12.08 24.35
N SER A 512 1.48 -11.49 24.26
CA SER A 512 1.63 -10.04 24.39
C SER A 512 1.09 -9.29 23.17
N ALA A 513 1.33 -9.79 21.96
CA ALA A 513 0.92 -9.14 20.72
C ALA A 513 0.75 -10.13 19.57
N LEU A 514 -0.10 -9.76 18.59
CA LEU A 514 -0.26 -10.49 17.33
C LEU A 514 0.96 -10.33 16.43
N THR A 515 1.43 -9.08 16.30
CA THR A 515 2.47 -8.70 15.34
C THR A 515 3.70 -8.11 16.00
N ALA A 516 4.87 -8.37 15.39
CA ALA A 516 6.14 -7.78 15.79
C ALA A 516 6.94 -7.29 14.55
N PRO A 517 6.54 -6.16 13.95
CA PRO A 517 7.24 -5.65 12.78
C PRO A 517 8.63 -5.12 13.14
N SER A 518 9.58 -5.34 12.21
CA SER A 518 10.93 -4.79 12.26
C SER A 518 11.26 -3.95 11.02
N THR A 519 10.24 -3.33 10.45
CA THR A 519 10.32 -2.53 9.22
C THR A 519 11.37 -1.43 9.36
N GLU A 520 12.22 -1.29 8.36
CA GLU A 520 13.23 -0.23 8.30
C GLU A 520 12.58 1.15 8.13
N GLN A 521 13.25 2.21 8.62
CA GLN A 521 12.74 3.57 8.60
C GLN A 521 12.36 4.06 7.18
N THR A 522 13.17 3.69 6.21
CA THR A 522 13.03 4.11 4.80
C THR A 522 11.98 3.33 4.01
N VAL A 523 11.49 2.20 4.56
CA VAL A 523 10.47 1.37 3.91
C VAL A 523 9.08 1.89 4.29
N PRO A 524 8.28 2.39 3.35
CA PRO A 524 7.03 3.08 3.67
C PRO A 524 5.95 2.18 4.28
N TYR A 525 5.87 0.94 3.87
CA TYR A 525 4.86 -0.02 4.32
C TYR A 525 5.52 -1.25 4.96
N GLY A 526 5.02 -1.67 6.11
CA GLY A 526 5.41 -2.92 6.78
C GLY A 526 4.33 -3.99 6.64
N LEU A 527 3.70 -4.37 7.76
CA LEU A 527 2.61 -5.34 7.81
C LEU A 527 1.28 -4.62 7.61
N VAL A 528 0.58 -4.87 6.51
CA VAL A 528 -0.66 -4.18 6.14
C VAL A 528 -1.82 -5.16 6.07
N PHE A 529 -2.81 -5.00 6.94
CA PHE A 529 -4.02 -5.81 6.99
C PHE A 529 -5.16 -5.05 6.31
N LEU A 530 -5.69 -5.60 5.22
CA LEU A 530 -6.78 -5.04 4.43
C LEU A 530 -8.03 -5.90 4.59
N GLY A 531 -9.03 -5.40 5.33
CA GLY A 531 -10.21 -6.18 5.68
C GLY A 531 -9.88 -7.41 6.53
N GLY A 532 -10.67 -8.47 6.37
CA GLY A 532 -10.51 -9.70 7.14
C GLY A 532 -10.86 -9.53 8.61
N LYS A 533 -10.46 -10.48 9.43
CA LYS A 533 -10.83 -10.50 10.86
C LYS A 533 -9.73 -11.05 11.75
N VAL A 534 -9.69 -10.52 12.96
CA VAL A 534 -8.86 -10.99 14.08
C VAL A 534 -9.76 -11.70 15.07
N THR A 535 -9.51 -12.99 15.30
CA THR A 535 -10.30 -13.88 16.14
C THR A 535 -9.45 -14.57 17.19
N ALA A 536 -10.07 -15.24 18.15
CA ALA A 536 -9.34 -16.01 19.15
C ALA A 536 -10.08 -17.28 19.56
N ALA A 537 -9.35 -18.25 20.07
CA ALA A 537 -9.91 -19.38 20.80
C ALA A 537 -10.63 -18.89 22.06
N SER A 538 -11.65 -19.63 22.50
CA SER A 538 -12.46 -19.28 23.67
C SER A 538 -11.66 -19.16 24.99
N SER A 539 -10.49 -19.80 25.05
CA SER A 539 -9.56 -19.73 26.18
C SER A 539 -8.77 -18.43 26.28
N VAL A 540 -8.76 -17.61 25.22
CA VAL A 540 -8.02 -16.32 25.20
C VAL A 540 -8.86 -15.25 25.88
N ALA A 541 -8.35 -14.68 26.96
CA ALA A 541 -9.08 -13.71 27.76
C ALA A 541 -9.37 -12.41 26.97
N LYS A 542 -10.52 -11.80 27.26
CA LYS A 542 -10.90 -10.50 26.71
C LYS A 542 -9.84 -9.43 27.05
N GLY A 543 -9.44 -8.62 26.07
CA GLY A 543 -8.51 -7.51 26.24
C GLY A 543 -7.07 -7.90 26.57
N SER A 544 -6.68 -9.16 26.35
CA SER A 544 -5.37 -9.68 26.75
C SER A 544 -4.27 -9.60 25.70
N VAL A 545 -4.58 -9.28 24.44
CA VAL A 545 -3.63 -9.32 23.31
C VAL A 545 -3.56 -7.97 22.63
N ALA A 546 -2.35 -7.45 22.41
CA ALA A 546 -2.14 -6.23 21.62
C ALA A 546 -2.17 -6.54 20.10
N LEU A 547 -2.52 -5.54 19.28
CA LEU A 547 -2.44 -5.62 17.82
C LEU A 547 -0.99 -5.78 17.35
N GLY A 548 -0.07 -5.12 18.06
CA GLY A 548 1.34 -5.24 17.74
C GLY A 548 2.28 -4.58 18.74
N ARG A 549 3.56 -4.95 18.63
CA ARG A 549 4.67 -4.35 19.34
C ARG A 549 5.88 -4.21 18.40
N ASN A 550 6.62 -3.12 18.51
CA ASN A 550 7.72 -2.82 17.59
C ASN A 550 8.99 -3.61 17.93
N TRP A 551 9.28 -4.66 17.18
CA TRP A 551 10.52 -5.41 17.33
C TRP A 551 11.77 -4.58 17.02
N ARG A 552 11.63 -3.59 16.12
CA ARG A 552 12.65 -2.55 15.85
C ARG A 552 11.99 -1.16 15.94
N PRO A 553 12.77 -0.09 16.16
CA PRO A 553 12.22 1.24 16.44
C PRO A 553 11.15 1.71 15.44
N TYR A 554 11.35 1.49 14.14
CA TYR A 554 10.47 1.96 13.08
C TYR A 554 9.45 0.92 12.60
N GLY A 555 9.26 -0.16 13.36
CA GLY A 555 8.31 -1.22 13.02
C GLY A 555 6.95 -0.65 12.60
N ALA A 556 6.43 -1.10 11.46
CA ALA A 556 5.21 -0.59 10.85
C ALA A 556 4.14 -1.66 10.74
N ALA A 557 2.93 -1.38 11.24
CA ALA A 557 1.76 -2.21 11.04
C ALA A 557 0.50 -1.33 10.89
N ALA A 558 -0.38 -1.69 9.95
CA ALA A 558 -1.61 -0.97 9.69
C ALA A 558 -2.79 -1.93 9.55
N TYR A 559 -3.89 -1.68 10.27
CA TYR A 559 -5.14 -2.42 10.14
C TYR A 559 -6.19 -1.52 9.50
N ILE A 560 -6.61 -1.88 8.29
CA ILE A 560 -7.53 -1.10 7.46
C ILE A 560 -8.84 -1.88 7.29
N ARG A 561 -9.93 -1.38 7.85
CA ARG A 561 -11.27 -2.02 7.81
C ARG A 561 -11.25 -3.48 8.29
N THR A 562 -10.43 -3.79 9.26
CA THR A 562 -10.31 -5.13 9.85
C THR A 562 -11.26 -5.28 11.04
N GLU A 563 -11.95 -6.40 11.13
CA GLU A 563 -12.77 -6.75 12.30
C GLU A 563 -11.87 -7.27 13.42
N LEU A 564 -11.96 -6.69 14.61
CA LEU A 564 -11.13 -7.00 15.77
C LEU A 564 -11.94 -7.70 16.86
N GLY A 565 -11.54 -8.92 17.21
CA GLY A 565 -12.18 -9.72 18.25
C GLY A 565 -11.99 -9.14 19.65
N GLN A 566 -12.87 -9.52 20.58
CA GLN A 566 -12.90 -9.00 21.96
C GLN A 566 -11.61 -9.22 22.78
N HIS A 567 -10.73 -10.13 22.35
CA HIS A 567 -9.45 -10.40 23.02
C HIS A 567 -8.42 -9.28 22.80
N ILE A 568 -8.66 -8.38 21.82
CA ILE A 568 -7.75 -7.26 21.56
C ILE A 568 -7.87 -6.23 22.69
N SER A 569 -6.71 -5.86 23.25
CA SER A 569 -6.60 -4.89 24.35
C SER A 569 -7.00 -3.48 23.91
N ALA A 570 -7.57 -2.72 24.83
CA ALA A 570 -8.00 -1.35 24.54
C ALA A 570 -6.83 -0.46 24.09
N VAL A 571 -5.64 -0.62 24.70
CA VAL A 571 -4.43 0.12 24.32
C VAL A 571 -3.93 -0.24 22.91
N GLY A 572 -4.22 -1.43 22.42
CA GLY A 572 -3.96 -1.92 21.06
C GLY A 572 -2.47 -2.11 20.73
N TRP A 573 -1.61 -1.20 21.12
CA TRP A 573 -0.21 -1.17 20.73
C TRP A 573 0.69 -1.04 21.95
N VAL A 574 1.75 -1.84 22.00
CA VAL A 574 2.69 -1.86 23.15
C VAL A 574 4.13 -1.83 22.64
N LYS A 575 5.05 -1.38 23.48
CA LYS A 575 6.48 -1.41 23.16
C LYS A 575 7.06 -2.81 23.34
N MET A 576 8.12 -3.11 22.61
CA MET A 576 8.93 -4.30 22.80
C MET A 576 10.30 -3.93 23.38
N SER A 577 10.64 -4.53 24.51
CA SER A 577 11.92 -4.29 25.20
C SER A 577 12.16 -2.79 25.42
N GLU A 578 13.36 -2.29 25.10
CA GLU A 578 13.76 -0.89 25.27
C GLU A 578 13.29 0.04 24.12
N ASN A 579 12.59 -0.48 23.11
CA ASN A 579 12.04 0.36 22.04
C ASN A 579 10.99 1.33 22.60
N THR A 580 10.88 2.51 22.00
CA THR A 580 9.77 3.44 22.22
C THR A 580 8.68 3.29 21.16
N LEU A 581 7.45 3.62 21.53
CA LEU A 581 6.37 3.73 20.54
C LEU A 581 6.44 5.01 19.70
N ASP A 582 7.22 6.00 20.10
CA ASP A 582 7.29 7.30 19.42
C ASP A 582 7.83 7.20 17.99
N THR A 583 8.66 6.21 17.72
CA THR A 583 9.22 5.94 16.39
C THR A 583 8.44 4.85 15.64
N ALA A 584 7.58 4.11 16.32
CA ALA A 584 6.77 3.07 15.71
C ALA A 584 5.71 3.68 14.75
N ARG A 585 5.42 2.97 13.67
CA ARG A 585 4.48 3.41 12.65
C ARG A 585 3.23 2.54 12.67
N PHE A 586 2.48 2.65 13.78
CA PHE A 586 1.26 1.90 14.02
C PHE A 586 0.03 2.70 13.65
N SER A 587 -0.89 2.09 12.93
CA SER A 587 -2.09 2.80 12.46
C SER A 587 -3.30 1.88 12.28
N GLU A 588 -4.48 2.49 12.40
CA GLU A 588 -5.77 1.86 12.16
C GLU A 588 -6.66 2.79 11.32
N TYR A 589 -7.56 2.19 10.53
CA TYR A 589 -8.61 2.91 9.83
C TYR A 589 -9.88 2.10 9.79
N LEU A 590 -10.97 2.64 10.35
CA LEU A 590 -12.31 2.01 10.37
C LEU A 590 -12.26 0.54 10.78
N THR A 591 -11.45 0.22 11.79
CA THR A 591 -11.48 -1.09 12.43
C THR A 591 -12.82 -1.27 13.16
N THR A 592 -13.37 -2.48 13.15
CA THR A 592 -14.69 -2.81 13.71
C THR A 592 -14.59 -3.95 14.70
N GLY A 593 -15.72 -4.38 15.28
CA GLY A 593 -15.79 -5.48 16.22
C GLY A 593 -15.51 -5.07 17.68
N ALA A 594 -15.67 -6.02 18.59
CA ALA A 594 -15.61 -5.76 20.05
C ALA A 594 -14.21 -5.36 20.56
N GLY A 595 -13.16 -5.58 19.78
CA GLY A 595 -11.79 -5.14 20.07
C GLY A 595 -11.43 -3.79 19.48
N ALA A 596 -12.30 -3.18 18.66
CA ALA A 596 -12.08 -1.85 18.11
C ALA A 596 -12.37 -0.79 19.18
N ASN A 597 -11.33 -0.08 19.60
CA ASN A 597 -11.44 0.97 20.62
C ASN A 597 -10.49 2.13 20.28
N PRO A 598 -10.79 2.92 19.24
CA PRO A 598 -9.87 3.94 18.73
C PRO A 598 -9.53 5.03 19.75
N SER A 599 -10.45 5.35 20.69
CA SER A 599 -10.24 6.39 21.70
C SER A 599 -9.32 5.95 22.84
N ALA A 600 -9.12 4.66 23.05
CA ALA A 600 -8.27 4.11 24.13
C ALA A 600 -6.94 3.55 23.62
N ARG A 601 -6.65 3.71 22.32
CA ARG A 601 -5.37 3.28 21.74
C ARG A 601 -4.19 4.05 22.30
N ALA A 602 -3.02 3.45 22.26
CA ALA A 602 -1.76 4.12 22.59
C ALA A 602 -1.66 5.45 21.83
N PRO A 603 -1.34 6.56 22.50
CA PRO A 603 -1.37 7.89 21.90
C PRO A 603 -0.40 8.08 20.72
N GLN A 604 0.63 7.25 20.63
CA GLN A 604 1.59 7.26 19.53
C GLN A 604 1.04 6.58 18.26
N SER A 605 0.00 5.75 18.38
CA SER A 605 -0.64 5.13 17.22
C SER A 605 -1.56 6.12 16.51
N LYS A 606 -1.81 5.89 15.23
CA LYS A 606 -2.57 6.83 14.40
C LYS A 606 -3.91 6.24 13.97
N GLN A 607 -4.98 6.98 14.21
CA GLN A 607 -6.23 6.77 13.50
C GLN A 607 -6.11 7.53 12.18
N LEU A 608 -6.05 6.79 11.05
CA LEU A 608 -5.84 7.39 9.75
C LEU A 608 -7.08 8.14 9.27
N THR A 609 -6.87 9.23 8.56
CA THR A 609 -7.93 9.89 7.78
C THR A 609 -8.28 9.06 6.55
N ALA A 610 -9.44 9.33 5.92
CA ALA A 610 -9.84 8.68 4.67
C ALA A 610 -8.78 8.87 3.55
N ALA A 611 -8.20 10.07 3.44
CA ALA A 611 -7.16 10.37 2.46
C ALA A 611 -5.87 9.55 2.71
N GLN A 612 -5.47 9.39 3.98
CA GLN A 612 -4.32 8.55 4.33
C GLN A 612 -4.60 7.06 4.08
N ALA A 613 -5.79 6.58 4.47
CA ALA A 613 -6.17 5.19 4.23
C ALA A 613 -6.28 4.85 2.73
N ALA A 614 -6.68 5.81 1.90
CA ALA A 614 -6.73 5.65 0.45
C ALA A 614 -5.36 5.39 -0.21
N THR A 615 -4.26 5.67 0.49
CA THR A 615 -2.91 5.32 0.00
C THR A 615 -2.55 3.84 0.16
N TYR A 616 -3.31 3.08 0.96
CA TYR A 616 -3.06 1.66 1.18
C TYR A 616 -3.66 0.78 0.06
N THR A 617 -3.28 1.05 -1.17
CA THR A 617 -3.65 0.24 -2.34
C THR A 617 -2.53 -0.72 -2.73
N ILE A 618 -2.86 -1.81 -3.39
CA ILE A 618 -1.88 -2.80 -3.87
C ILE A 618 -0.82 -2.13 -4.75
N SER A 619 -1.22 -1.22 -5.63
CA SER A 619 -0.30 -0.49 -6.51
C SER A 619 0.64 0.45 -5.75
N ASN A 620 0.15 1.15 -4.72
CA ASN A 620 1.01 2.03 -3.92
C ASN A 620 1.97 1.24 -3.02
N ILE A 621 1.51 0.09 -2.50
CA ILE A 621 2.32 -0.73 -1.59
C ILE A 621 3.41 -1.49 -2.34
N PHE A 622 3.10 -2.06 -3.51
CA PHE A 622 4.01 -2.93 -4.25
C PHE A 622 4.59 -2.32 -5.53
N GLY A 623 4.19 -1.09 -5.88
CA GLY A 623 4.65 -0.43 -7.09
C GLY A 623 4.23 -1.17 -8.36
N SER A 624 5.19 -1.62 -9.15
CA SER A 624 4.93 -2.31 -10.42
C SER A 624 4.46 -3.76 -10.27
N TRP A 625 4.56 -4.35 -9.06
CA TRP A 625 4.09 -5.72 -8.86
C TRP A 625 2.62 -5.77 -8.48
N THR A 626 1.82 -6.42 -9.31
CA THR A 626 0.44 -6.75 -9.00
C THR A 626 0.35 -8.26 -8.74
N PRO A 627 0.13 -8.71 -7.49
CA PRO A 627 -0.07 -10.11 -7.20
C PRO A 627 -1.21 -10.70 -8.03
N SER A 628 -1.00 -11.84 -8.69
CA SER A 628 -2.06 -12.47 -9.48
C SER A 628 -3.26 -12.88 -8.60
N TYR A 629 -3.03 -13.11 -7.32
CA TYR A 629 -4.06 -13.45 -6.33
C TYR A 629 -4.87 -12.24 -5.84
N SER A 630 -4.47 -11.00 -6.17
CA SER A 630 -5.21 -9.78 -5.83
C SER A 630 -6.39 -9.49 -6.75
N LYS A 631 -6.49 -10.22 -7.86
CA LYS A 631 -7.54 -10.06 -8.90
C LYS A 631 -8.79 -10.83 -8.57
#